data_e0540cd80d8c53e7c2b0bf659b2dff8c
#
_entry.id   e0540cd80d8c53e7c2b0bf659b2dff8c
#
_cell.length_a   1.000
_cell.length_b   1.000
_cell.length_c   1.000
_cell.angle_alpha   90.00
_cell.angle_beta   90.00
_cell.angle_gamma   90.00
#
_symmetry.space_group_name_H-M   'P 1'
#
loop_
_entity.id
_entity.type
_entity.pdbx_description
1 polymer ?
#
loop_
_entity_poly.entity_id
_entity_poly.type
_entity_poly.pdbx_seq_one_letter_code
_entity_poly.pdbx_strand_id
1 'polypeptide(L)'
;MEARLIESREIAPAVRHFEFEALGVERLEFAPGQFTSFTDVIGGKEITRAYSMASAPLGTNRFELCLNRVEPGHLSPRLFEMKPGDRIEMRQPLGMFVLRQPARDSIFIGTGTGVAPYRSMLQAHLHASSPGFTLLFGVRYESHLLYRTEFEAMAIEYPHFRFWPTLSRPDSTWKGRQGHVQAHLAEAIEDRRNLDFYLCGLKEMVDDVRAVLKGLGFDRKQIFYEKYD
;
A
#
# COMPACT_ATOMS: atom_id res chain seq x y z
N MET A 1 -13.32 5.54 18.49
CA MET A 1 -14.47 5.04 17.72
C MET A 1 -14.32 3.54 17.47
N GLU A 2 -15.36 2.86 16.97
CA GLU A 2 -15.28 1.45 16.61
C GLU A 2 -15.38 1.26 15.09
N ALA A 3 -14.78 0.18 14.59
CA ALA A 3 -15.01 -0.33 13.24
C ALA A 3 -15.71 -1.69 13.34
N ARG A 4 -16.64 -1.98 12.41
CA ARG A 4 -17.29 -3.26 12.25
C ARG A 4 -16.79 -3.92 10.98
N LEU A 5 -16.35 -5.19 11.08
CA LEU A 5 -15.98 -5.98 9.92
C LEU A 5 -17.21 -6.28 9.07
N ILE A 6 -17.15 -5.96 7.79
CA ILE A 6 -18.18 -6.28 6.80
C ILE A 6 -17.81 -7.58 6.07
N GLU A 7 -16.58 -7.63 5.53
CA GLU A 7 -16.08 -8.77 4.79
C GLU A 7 -14.55 -8.90 4.94
N SER A 8 -14.05 -10.12 4.86
CA SER A 8 -12.62 -10.36 4.64
C SER A 8 -12.41 -11.53 3.69
N ARG A 9 -11.44 -11.39 2.79
CA ARG A 9 -11.07 -12.45 1.85
C ARG A 9 -9.56 -12.57 1.72
N GLU A 10 -9.07 -13.78 1.59
CA GLU A 10 -7.65 -14.02 1.30
C GLU A 10 -7.36 -13.62 -0.15
N ILE A 11 -6.29 -12.84 -0.36
CA ILE A 11 -5.87 -12.35 -1.69
C ILE A 11 -4.45 -12.80 -2.06
N ALA A 12 -3.72 -13.34 -1.09
CA ALA A 12 -2.45 -14.03 -1.25
C ALA A 12 -2.18 -14.87 0.02
N PRO A 13 -1.24 -15.84 0.01
CA PRO A 13 -0.90 -16.61 1.18
C PRO A 13 -0.61 -15.75 2.41
N ALA A 14 -1.39 -15.94 3.48
CA ALA A 14 -1.34 -15.19 4.73
C ALA A 14 -1.56 -13.67 4.56
N VAL A 15 -2.21 -13.23 3.47
CA VAL A 15 -2.61 -11.83 3.25
C VAL A 15 -4.10 -11.76 2.99
N ARG A 16 -4.79 -10.89 3.73
CA ARG A 16 -6.23 -10.63 3.53
C ARG A 16 -6.50 -9.18 3.21
N HIS A 17 -7.51 -9.03 2.38
CA HIS A 17 -8.24 -7.80 2.19
C HIS A 17 -9.42 -7.79 3.15
N PHE A 18 -9.65 -6.66 3.81
CA PHE A 18 -10.72 -6.44 4.77
C PHE A 18 -11.53 -5.22 4.36
N GLU A 19 -12.84 -5.34 4.42
CA GLU A 19 -13.77 -4.22 4.33
C GLU A 19 -14.38 -3.98 5.72
N PHE A 20 -14.26 -2.74 6.20
CA PHE A 20 -14.82 -2.28 7.45
C PHE A 20 -15.77 -1.11 7.24
N GLU A 21 -16.65 -0.89 8.21
CA GLU A 21 -17.36 0.38 8.37
C GLU A 21 -17.03 1.03 9.72
N ALA A 22 -16.80 2.32 9.72
CA ALA A 22 -16.61 3.12 10.93
C ALA A 22 -17.96 3.42 11.57
N LEU A 23 -18.12 3.09 12.85
CA LEU A 23 -19.39 3.29 13.56
C LEU A 23 -19.47 4.69 14.17
N GLY A 24 -20.70 5.24 14.18
CA GLY A 24 -20.96 6.56 14.76
C GLY A 24 -20.67 7.73 13.84
N VAL A 25 -20.33 7.48 12.58
CA VAL A 25 -20.16 8.50 11.54
C VAL A 25 -20.88 8.08 10.27
N GLU A 26 -21.42 9.04 9.51
CA GLU A 26 -22.02 8.79 8.20
C GLU A 26 -20.96 8.66 7.10
N ARG A 27 -19.83 9.35 7.30
CA ARG A 27 -18.70 9.36 6.37
C ARG A 27 -17.39 9.33 7.16
N LEU A 28 -16.46 8.50 6.70
CA LEU A 28 -15.09 8.49 7.20
C LEU A 28 -14.21 9.34 6.27
N GLU A 29 -13.72 10.47 6.77
CA GLU A 29 -12.86 11.37 6.02
C GLU A 29 -11.39 10.98 6.22
N PHE A 30 -10.66 10.82 5.13
CA PHE A 30 -9.21 10.62 5.13
C PHE A 30 -8.60 11.00 3.79
N ALA A 31 -7.30 11.31 3.79
CA ALA A 31 -6.54 11.49 2.55
C ALA A 31 -5.97 10.14 2.09
N PRO A 32 -6.01 9.83 0.77
CA PRO A 32 -5.39 8.61 0.22
C PRO A 32 -3.92 8.48 0.61
N GLY A 33 -3.55 7.32 1.17
CA GLY A 33 -2.23 7.05 1.70
C GLY A 33 -2.12 7.17 3.23
N GLN A 34 -3.14 7.71 3.91
CA GLN A 34 -3.22 7.69 5.36
C GLN A 34 -3.47 6.28 5.91
N PHE A 35 -3.28 6.12 7.21
CA PHE A 35 -3.55 4.88 7.95
C PHE A 35 -4.54 5.13 9.08
N THR A 36 -5.20 4.07 9.52
CA THR A 36 -5.89 4.00 10.82
C THR A 36 -5.13 3.12 11.78
N SER A 37 -5.40 3.22 13.08
CA SER A 37 -4.88 2.30 14.08
C SER A 37 -6.03 1.52 14.71
N PHE A 38 -5.84 0.21 14.82
CA PHE A 38 -6.72 -0.65 15.60
C PHE A 38 -6.10 -0.96 16.95
N THR A 39 -6.94 -1.06 17.96
CA THR A 39 -6.57 -1.38 19.34
C THR A 39 -7.44 -2.54 19.83
N ASP A 40 -6.81 -3.53 20.48
CA ASP A 40 -7.51 -4.61 21.18
C ASP A 40 -6.74 -5.01 22.44
N VAL A 41 -7.42 -5.62 23.40
CA VAL A 41 -6.81 -6.14 24.63
C VAL A 41 -6.55 -7.63 24.47
N ILE A 42 -5.28 -7.98 24.33
CA ILE A 42 -4.82 -9.36 24.09
C ILE A 42 -3.91 -9.80 25.22
N GLY A 43 -4.31 -10.88 25.91
CA GLY A 43 -3.56 -11.36 27.08
C GLY A 43 -3.45 -10.33 28.21
N GLY A 44 -4.48 -9.47 28.39
CA GLY A 44 -4.53 -8.42 29.41
C GLY A 44 -3.68 -7.17 29.07
N LYS A 45 -3.12 -7.08 27.86
CA LYS A 45 -2.35 -5.92 27.40
C LYS A 45 -3.08 -5.24 26.23
N GLU A 46 -3.14 -3.92 26.29
CA GLU A 46 -3.60 -3.12 25.17
C GLU A 46 -2.55 -3.12 24.04
N ILE A 47 -2.95 -3.52 22.86
CA ILE A 47 -2.09 -3.59 21.67
C ILE A 47 -2.70 -2.73 20.57
N THR A 48 -1.94 -1.73 20.13
CA THR A 48 -2.32 -0.85 19.03
C THR A 48 -1.39 -1.07 17.83
N ARG A 49 -1.96 -1.19 16.61
CA ARG A 49 -1.21 -1.31 15.35
C ARG A 49 -1.83 -0.44 14.27
N ALA A 50 -0.96 0.18 13.48
CA ALA A 50 -1.34 0.99 12.33
C ALA A 50 -1.51 0.12 11.08
N TYR A 51 -2.52 0.46 10.27
CA TYR A 51 -2.81 -0.20 8.99
C TYR A 51 -3.16 0.86 7.94
N SER A 52 -2.41 0.91 6.85
CA SER A 52 -2.65 1.86 5.76
C SER A 52 -3.98 1.59 5.08
N MET A 53 -4.71 2.66 4.77
CA MET A 53 -5.94 2.57 3.98
C MET A 53 -5.63 1.99 2.60
N ALA A 54 -6.36 0.95 2.20
CA ALA A 54 -6.20 0.28 0.91
C ALA A 54 -7.22 0.72 -0.14
N SER A 55 -8.23 1.50 0.25
CA SER A 55 -9.19 2.15 -0.65
C SER A 55 -9.00 3.66 -0.67
N ALA A 56 -9.43 4.31 -1.75
CA ALA A 56 -9.76 5.73 -1.71
C ALA A 56 -10.91 6.01 -0.72
N PRO A 57 -11.15 7.26 -0.27
CA PRO A 57 -12.36 7.63 0.42
C PRO A 57 -13.59 7.31 -0.44
N LEU A 58 -14.47 6.45 0.06
CA LEU A 58 -15.66 5.97 -0.68
C LEU A 58 -16.87 6.91 -0.57
N GLY A 59 -16.73 8.04 0.11
CA GLY A 59 -17.85 8.96 0.39
C GLY A 59 -18.87 8.42 1.39
N THR A 60 -18.56 7.33 2.06
CA THR A 60 -19.35 6.65 3.09
C THR A 60 -18.49 6.43 4.33
N ASN A 61 -19.02 5.72 5.32
CA ASN A 61 -18.25 5.27 6.48
C ASN A 61 -17.44 3.97 6.22
N ARG A 62 -17.46 3.43 4.99
CA ARG A 62 -16.71 2.22 4.63
C ARG A 62 -15.28 2.55 4.22
N PHE A 63 -14.40 1.61 4.51
CA PHE A 63 -12.98 1.67 4.14
C PHE A 63 -12.39 0.27 4.04
N GLU A 64 -11.28 0.15 3.33
CA GLU A 64 -10.62 -1.12 3.08
C GLU A 64 -9.20 -1.13 3.62
N LEU A 65 -8.74 -2.28 4.11
CA LEU A 65 -7.38 -2.53 4.56
C LEU A 65 -6.82 -3.78 3.88
N CYS A 66 -5.51 -3.80 3.74
CA CYS A 66 -4.76 -4.97 3.27
C CYS A 66 -3.62 -5.25 4.23
N LEU A 67 -3.66 -6.39 4.88
CA LEU A 67 -2.63 -6.75 5.85
C LEU A 67 -2.27 -8.24 5.81
N ASN A 68 -1.04 -8.54 6.19
CA ASN A 68 -0.56 -9.89 6.36
C ASN A 68 -0.72 -10.36 7.81
N ARG A 69 -0.91 -11.68 7.98
CA ARG A 69 -0.81 -12.33 9.27
C ARG A 69 0.66 -12.38 9.68
N VAL A 70 1.00 -11.79 10.82
CA VAL A 70 2.37 -11.77 11.37
C VAL A 70 2.42 -12.70 12.58
N GLU A 71 3.31 -13.68 12.54
CA GLU A 71 3.59 -14.57 13.66
C GLU A 71 5.07 -14.40 14.12
N PRO A 72 5.33 -14.24 15.41
CA PRO A 72 4.43 -14.22 16.56
C PRO A 72 3.83 -12.84 16.85
N GLY A 73 2.94 -12.34 16.00
CA GLY A 73 2.19 -11.10 16.23
C GLY A 73 0.96 -11.34 17.10
N HIS A 74 0.36 -10.27 17.59
CA HIS A 74 -0.83 -10.36 18.42
C HIS A 74 -2.08 -9.86 17.69
N LEU A 75 -2.03 -8.67 17.09
CA LEU A 75 -3.24 -8.04 16.56
C LEU A 75 -3.62 -8.57 15.17
N SER A 76 -2.66 -8.81 14.26
CA SER A 76 -3.00 -9.35 12.94
C SER A 76 -3.59 -10.77 12.99
N PRO A 77 -3.11 -11.74 13.82
CA PRO A 77 -3.83 -12.99 14.03
C PRO A 77 -5.26 -12.79 14.51
N ARG A 78 -5.49 -11.86 15.47
CA ARG A 78 -6.82 -11.52 15.99
C ARG A 78 -7.75 -10.99 14.88
N LEU A 79 -7.25 -10.11 14.00
CA LEU A 79 -8.02 -9.61 12.84
C LEU A 79 -8.38 -10.73 11.87
N PHE A 80 -7.49 -11.70 11.67
CA PHE A 80 -7.75 -12.85 10.80
C PHE A 80 -8.81 -13.82 11.36
N GLU A 81 -9.07 -13.80 12.66
CA GLU A 81 -10.10 -14.60 13.34
C GLU A 81 -11.47 -13.91 13.37
N MET A 82 -11.52 -12.59 13.06
CA MET A 82 -12.78 -11.84 13.04
C MET A 82 -13.73 -12.36 11.98
N LYS A 83 -15.01 -12.31 12.32
CA LYS A 83 -16.13 -12.66 11.43
C LYS A 83 -16.93 -11.39 11.08
N PRO A 84 -17.63 -11.38 9.94
CA PRO A 84 -18.56 -10.30 9.61
C PRO A 84 -19.48 -9.99 10.80
N GLY A 85 -19.57 -8.70 11.16
CA GLY A 85 -20.30 -8.20 12.33
C GLY A 85 -19.45 -7.95 13.58
N ASP A 86 -18.27 -8.57 13.70
CA ASP A 86 -17.34 -8.31 14.82
C ASP A 86 -16.83 -6.86 14.80
N ARG A 87 -16.54 -6.34 15.99
CA ARG A 87 -16.10 -4.96 16.18
C ARG A 87 -14.69 -4.91 16.77
N ILE A 88 -14.02 -3.79 16.47
CA ILE A 88 -12.71 -3.47 17.00
C ILE A 88 -12.60 -1.96 17.24
N GLU A 89 -11.88 -1.55 18.27
CA GLU A 89 -11.57 -0.15 18.49
C GLU A 89 -10.65 0.38 17.38
N MET A 90 -11.03 1.55 16.81
CA MET A 90 -10.23 2.24 15.81
C MET A 90 -10.00 3.70 16.16
N ARG A 91 -8.88 4.26 15.72
CA ARG A 91 -8.59 5.68 15.77
C ARG A 91 -8.94 6.34 14.43
N GLN A 92 -9.19 7.64 14.47
CA GLN A 92 -9.37 8.43 13.23
C GLN A 92 -8.15 8.24 12.31
N PRO A 93 -8.35 8.14 10.99
CA PRO A 93 -7.24 8.09 10.04
C PRO A 93 -6.31 9.28 10.19
N LEU A 94 -5.02 9.03 10.08
CA LEU A 94 -3.97 10.05 10.16
C LEU A 94 -2.75 9.64 9.34
N GLY A 95 -1.78 10.53 9.21
CA GLY A 95 -0.52 10.26 8.50
C GLY A 95 -0.21 11.33 7.46
N MET A 96 1.06 11.44 7.11
CA MET A 96 1.58 12.41 6.15
C MET A 96 2.06 11.75 4.84
N PHE A 97 1.89 10.45 4.71
CA PHE A 97 2.25 9.71 3.50
C PHE A 97 1.12 9.82 2.46
N VAL A 98 0.97 11.03 1.92
CA VAL A 98 -0.08 11.40 0.96
C VAL A 98 0.54 11.96 -0.32
N LEU A 99 -0.18 11.85 -1.44
CA LEU A 99 0.29 12.39 -2.70
C LEU A 99 0.42 13.92 -2.59
N ARG A 100 1.61 14.44 -2.95
CA ARG A 100 1.88 15.89 -3.00
C ARG A 100 0.87 16.61 -3.89
N GLN A 101 0.54 17.85 -3.50
CA GLN A 101 -0.25 18.73 -4.33
C GLN A 101 0.54 20.00 -4.69
N PRO A 102 0.56 20.44 -5.95
CA PRO A 102 0.06 19.68 -7.13
C PRO A 102 0.87 18.41 -7.36
N ALA A 103 0.21 17.38 -7.84
CA ALA A 103 0.84 16.10 -8.16
C ALA A 103 1.86 16.26 -9.31
N ARG A 104 2.88 15.42 -9.30
CA ARG A 104 3.92 15.34 -10.34
C ARG A 104 4.03 13.91 -10.82
N ASP A 105 4.77 13.72 -11.91
CA ASP A 105 5.22 12.39 -12.30
C ASP A 105 5.86 11.70 -11.11
N SER A 106 5.37 10.50 -10.79
CA SER A 106 5.74 9.82 -9.56
C SER A 106 6.04 8.35 -9.79
N ILE A 107 6.99 7.84 -9.00
CA ILE A 107 7.30 6.41 -8.93
C ILE A 107 6.92 5.92 -7.53
N PHE A 108 5.92 5.05 -7.47
CA PHE A 108 5.52 4.32 -6.28
C PHE A 108 6.35 3.04 -6.20
N ILE A 109 7.07 2.83 -5.11
CA ILE A 109 7.95 1.68 -4.92
C ILE A 109 7.53 0.96 -3.65
N GLY A 110 6.97 -0.24 -3.81
CA GLY A 110 6.42 -1.00 -2.69
C GLY A 110 6.75 -2.47 -2.70
N THR A 111 6.69 -3.07 -1.52
CA THR A 111 6.82 -4.53 -1.34
C THR A 111 5.70 -5.06 -0.45
N GLY A 112 5.14 -6.22 -0.83
CA GLY A 112 4.08 -6.87 -0.07
C GLY A 112 2.88 -5.95 0.20
N THR A 113 2.41 -5.91 1.44
CA THR A 113 1.27 -5.06 1.84
C THR A 113 1.56 -3.55 1.79
N GLY A 114 2.83 -3.14 1.57
CA GLY A 114 3.18 -1.74 1.28
C GLY A 114 2.56 -1.19 -0.01
N VAL A 115 1.88 -2.03 -0.80
CA VAL A 115 1.09 -1.58 -1.95
C VAL A 115 -0.27 -0.95 -1.54
N ALA A 116 -0.75 -1.18 -0.32
CA ALA A 116 -2.05 -0.69 0.15
C ALA A 116 -2.24 0.83 0.01
N PRO A 117 -1.34 1.69 0.52
CA PRO A 117 -1.48 3.14 0.36
C PRO A 117 -1.44 3.58 -1.12
N TYR A 118 -0.72 2.88 -1.98
CA TYR A 118 -0.68 3.20 -3.41
C TYR A 118 -2.00 2.86 -4.12
N ARG A 119 -2.65 1.75 -3.73
CA ARG A 119 -3.97 1.43 -4.25
C ARG A 119 -4.96 2.56 -3.90
N SER A 120 -4.94 3.02 -2.65
CA SER A 120 -5.74 4.16 -2.20
C SER A 120 -5.44 5.43 -3.01
N MET A 121 -4.15 5.77 -3.21
CA MET A 121 -3.73 6.94 -3.98
C MET A 121 -4.12 6.84 -5.45
N LEU A 122 -3.91 5.69 -6.09
CA LEU A 122 -4.23 5.48 -7.51
C LEU A 122 -5.73 5.53 -7.75
N GLN A 123 -6.55 4.89 -6.93
CA GLN A 123 -8.01 4.97 -7.03
C GLN A 123 -8.54 6.40 -6.93
N ALA A 124 -7.90 7.27 -6.13
CA ALA A 124 -8.33 8.64 -5.93
C ALA A 124 -7.78 9.63 -6.96
N HIS A 125 -6.59 9.39 -7.50
CA HIS A 125 -5.84 10.40 -8.25
C HIS A 125 -5.47 9.99 -9.66
N LEU A 126 -5.65 8.72 -10.06
CA LEU A 126 -5.39 8.27 -11.42
C LEU A 126 -6.62 8.56 -12.29
N HIS A 127 -6.48 9.48 -13.23
CA HIS A 127 -7.51 9.88 -14.20
C HIS A 127 -6.83 10.40 -15.48
N ALA A 128 -7.60 10.64 -16.54
CA ALA A 128 -7.08 10.95 -17.87
C ALA A 128 -6.06 12.12 -17.94
N SER A 129 -6.14 13.07 -17.00
CA SER A 129 -5.24 14.23 -16.95
C SER A 129 -4.28 14.22 -15.74
N SER A 130 -4.15 13.11 -15.04
CA SER A 130 -3.14 12.96 -13.97
C SER A 130 -1.73 12.95 -14.54
N PRO A 131 -0.70 13.28 -13.74
CA PRO A 131 0.69 13.05 -14.12
C PRO A 131 0.99 11.57 -14.41
N GLY A 132 2.14 11.29 -14.98
CA GLY A 132 2.62 9.94 -15.20
C GLY A 132 2.96 9.22 -13.89
N PHE A 133 2.34 8.07 -13.65
CA PHE A 133 2.59 7.25 -12.49
C PHE A 133 3.21 5.92 -12.87
N THR A 134 4.18 5.46 -12.11
CA THR A 134 4.76 4.11 -12.25
C THR A 134 4.69 3.41 -10.91
N LEU A 135 4.04 2.25 -10.84
CA LEU A 135 4.04 1.38 -9.67
C LEU A 135 5.06 0.25 -9.87
N LEU A 136 6.22 0.37 -9.22
CA LEU A 136 7.23 -0.67 -9.12
C LEU A 136 6.95 -1.52 -7.88
N PHE A 137 6.39 -2.72 -8.09
CA PHE A 137 5.88 -3.57 -7.02
C PHE A 137 6.66 -4.88 -6.92
N GLY A 138 7.38 -5.04 -5.80
CA GLY A 138 8.22 -6.21 -5.54
C GLY A 138 7.55 -7.22 -4.61
N VAL A 139 7.54 -8.50 -5.01
CA VAL A 139 7.13 -9.62 -4.16
C VAL A 139 8.07 -10.81 -4.38
N ARG A 140 7.93 -11.85 -3.56
CA ARG A 140 8.77 -13.06 -3.71
C ARG A 140 8.31 -13.94 -4.87
N TYR A 141 7.04 -14.24 -4.95
CA TYR A 141 6.41 -15.18 -5.88
C TYR A 141 5.21 -14.52 -6.57
N GLU A 142 4.83 -15.04 -7.74
CA GLU A 142 3.69 -14.51 -8.51
C GLU A 142 2.38 -14.55 -7.72
N SER A 143 2.15 -15.59 -6.92
CA SER A 143 0.97 -15.73 -6.04
C SER A 143 0.86 -14.65 -4.95
N HIS A 144 1.89 -13.84 -4.74
CA HIS A 144 1.90 -12.73 -3.79
C HIS A 144 1.67 -11.36 -4.46
N LEU A 145 1.37 -11.31 -5.77
CA LEU A 145 1.04 -10.07 -6.46
C LEU A 145 -0.37 -9.61 -6.07
N LEU A 146 -0.43 -8.78 -5.03
CA LEU A 146 -1.68 -8.22 -4.51
C LEU A 146 -2.31 -7.28 -5.53
N TYR A 147 -3.63 -7.37 -5.72
CA TYR A 147 -4.42 -6.50 -6.62
C TYR A 147 -3.94 -6.47 -8.08
N ARG A 148 -3.25 -7.52 -8.53
CA ARG A 148 -2.65 -7.57 -9.87
C ARG A 148 -3.64 -7.19 -10.96
N THR A 149 -4.78 -7.85 -11.02
CA THR A 149 -5.81 -7.62 -12.06
C THR A 149 -6.31 -6.17 -12.06
N GLU A 150 -6.44 -5.56 -10.88
CA GLU A 150 -6.85 -4.15 -10.75
C GLU A 150 -5.79 -3.21 -11.32
N PHE A 151 -4.50 -3.41 -10.98
CA PHE A 151 -3.43 -2.56 -11.52
C PHE A 151 -3.17 -2.79 -13.01
N GLU A 152 -3.32 -4.01 -13.51
CA GLU A 152 -3.25 -4.31 -14.95
C GLU A 152 -4.39 -3.61 -15.71
N ALA A 153 -5.61 -3.63 -15.17
CA ALA A 153 -6.76 -2.91 -15.75
C ALA A 153 -6.52 -1.39 -15.75
N MET A 154 -6.02 -0.81 -14.65
CA MET A 154 -5.65 0.60 -14.60
C MET A 154 -4.58 0.96 -15.64
N ALA A 155 -3.59 0.10 -15.86
CA ALA A 155 -2.54 0.34 -16.86
C ALA A 155 -3.05 0.26 -18.32
N ILE A 156 -4.11 -0.50 -18.56
CA ILE A 156 -4.79 -0.56 -19.87
C ILE A 156 -5.63 0.72 -20.06
N GLU A 157 -6.37 1.14 -19.04
CA GLU A 157 -7.29 2.29 -19.10
C GLU A 157 -6.53 3.62 -19.17
N TYR A 158 -5.40 3.73 -18.44
CA TYR A 158 -4.61 4.97 -18.33
C TYR A 158 -3.19 4.76 -18.88
N PRO A 159 -2.89 5.09 -20.15
CA PRO A 159 -1.57 4.83 -20.78
C PRO A 159 -0.38 5.54 -20.11
N HIS A 160 -0.62 6.55 -19.29
CA HIS A 160 0.39 7.24 -18.48
C HIS A 160 0.61 6.58 -17.10
N PHE A 161 -0.12 5.50 -16.76
CA PHE A 161 0.15 4.64 -15.64
C PHE A 161 0.89 3.37 -16.09
N ARG A 162 1.98 3.05 -15.42
CA ARG A 162 2.79 1.85 -15.67
C ARG A 162 2.77 0.96 -14.44
N PHE A 163 2.32 -0.28 -14.59
CA PHE A 163 2.41 -1.30 -13.54
C PHE A 163 3.60 -2.22 -13.82
N TRP A 164 4.60 -2.20 -12.92
CA TRP A 164 5.86 -2.93 -13.03
C TRP A 164 6.04 -3.91 -11.87
N PRO A 165 5.43 -5.10 -11.93
CA PRO A 165 5.66 -6.15 -10.95
C PRO A 165 7.05 -6.77 -11.16
N THR A 166 7.76 -7.05 -10.05
CA THR A 166 9.03 -7.78 -10.06
C THR A 166 9.04 -8.89 -9.01
N LEU A 167 9.57 -10.05 -9.36
CA LEU A 167 9.65 -11.20 -8.47
C LEU A 167 11.09 -11.47 -8.06
N SER A 168 11.35 -11.57 -6.75
CA SER A 168 12.69 -11.91 -6.27
C SER A 168 12.97 -13.42 -6.30
N ARG A 169 11.92 -14.25 -6.41
CA ARG A 169 12.01 -15.72 -6.53
C ARG A 169 11.00 -16.24 -7.57
N PRO A 170 11.14 -15.85 -8.84
CA PRO A 170 10.22 -16.30 -9.87
C PRO A 170 10.41 -17.80 -10.15
N ASP A 171 9.36 -18.44 -10.59
CA ASP A 171 9.46 -19.74 -11.24
C ASP A 171 9.79 -19.60 -12.73
N SER A 172 9.93 -20.74 -13.43
CA SER A 172 10.29 -20.76 -14.86
C SER A 172 9.21 -20.24 -15.80
N THR A 173 7.98 -20.07 -15.34
CA THR A 173 6.85 -19.59 -16.14
C THR A 173 6.77 -18.07 -16.16
N TRP A 174 7.36 -17.39 -15.17
CA TRP A 174 7.36 -15.95 -15.07
C TRP A 174 8.17 -15.29 -16.19
N LYS A 175 7.56 -14.38 -16.94
CA LYS A 175 8.18 -13.65 -18.06
C LYS A 175 8.39 -12.15 -17.78
N GLY A 176 7.99 -11.70 -16.58
CA GLY A 176 8.14 -10.31 -16.14
C GLY A 176 9.51 -10.01 -15.53
N ARG A 177 9.61 -8.85 -14.89
CA ARG A 177 10.84 -8.42 -14.20
C ARG A 177 11.20 -9.34 -13.06
N GLN A 178 12.51 -9.53 -12.87
CA GLN A 178 13.07 -10.40 -11.83
C GLN A 178 14.03 -9.62 -10.94
N GLY A 179 14.12 -10.03 -9.68
CA GLY A 179 14.98 -9.39 -8.69
C GLY A 179 14.23 -8.40 -7.78
N HIS A 180 14.99 -7.66 -7.02
CA HIS A 180 14.46 -6.65 -6.10
C HIS A 180 14.13 -5.34 -6.83
N VAL A 181 13.24 -4.53 -6.27
CA VAL A 181 12.82 -3.25 -6.84
C VAL A 181 13.97 -2.30 -7.15
N GLN A 182 15.05 -2.35 -6.36
CA GLN A 182 16.24 -1.50 -6.57
C GLN A 182 16.88 -1.69 -7.95
N ALA A 183 16.85 -2.91 -8.49
CA ALA A 183 17.45 -3.23 -9.79
C ALA A 183 16.74 -2.53 -10.97
N HIS A 184 15.51 -2.10 -10.78
CA HIS A 184 14.68 -1.52 -11.84
C HIS A 184 14.52 0.00 -11.74
N LEU A 185 15.16 0.64 -10.74
CA LEU A 185 15.03 2.09 -10.52
C LEU A 185 15.57 2.92 -11.69
N ALA A 186 16.72 2.58 -12.20
CA ALA A 186 17.33 3.32 -13.33
C ALA A 186 16.44 3.28 -14.57
N GLU A 187 15.87 2.10 -14.90
CA GLU A 187 14.92 1.95 -15.99
C GLU A 187 13.62 2.73 -15.73
N ALA A 188 13.11 2.72 -14.49
CA ALA A 188 11.88 3.44 -14.15
C ALA A 188 12.06 4.95 -14.15
N ILE A 189 13.24 5.45 -13.82
CA ILE A 189 13.58 6.88 -13.78
C ILE A 189 13.85 7.42 -15.18
N GLU A 190 14.53 6.65 -16.02
CA GLU A 190 15.03 7.12 -17.33
C GLU A 190 15.91 8.38 -17.14
N ASP A 191 15.73 9.42 -17.94
CA ASP A 191 16.44 10.70 -17.83
C ASP A 191 15.66 11.77 -17.02
N ARG A 192 14.54 11.38 -16.40
CA ARG A 192 13.65 12.32 -15.69
C ARG A 192 14.27 12.76 -14.37
N ARG A 193 14.23 14.08 -14.10
CA ARG A 193 14.71 14.68 -12.84
C ARG A 193 13.60 15.28 -11.98
N ASN A 194 12.48 15.66 -12.59
CA ASN A 194 11.32 16.21 -11.88
C ASN A 194 10.33 15.10 -11.51
N LEU A 195 10.78 14.17 -10.67
CA LEU A 195 10.01 13.03 -10.18
C LEU A 195 9.81 13.12 -8.67
N ASP A 196 8.68 12.63 -8.19
CA ASP A 196 8.47 12.31 -6.79
C ASP A 196 8.50 10.79 -6.59
N PHE A 197 9.07 10.33 -5.49
CA PHE A 197 9.21 8.92 -5.13
C PHE A 197 8.45 8.63 -3.85
N TYR A 198 7.60 7.62 -3.88
CA TYR A 198 6.84 7.15 -2.73
C TYR A 198 7.26 5.74 -2.40
N LEU A 199 7.83 5.52 -1.21
CA LEU A 199 8.40 4.25 -0.79
C LEU A 199 7.61 3.68 0.37
N CYS A 200 7.07 2.46 0.25
CA CYS A 200 6.33 1.82 1.34
C CYS A 200 6.59 0.31 1.40
N GLY A 201 6.86 -0.20 2.59
CA GLY A 201 7.13 -1.62 2.83
C GLY A 201 8.23 -1.84 3.87
N LEU A 202 8.89 -2.99 3.78
CA LEU A 202 9.93 -3.37 4.73
C LEU A 202 11.03 -2.31 4.87
N LYS A 203 11.45 -2.07 6.09
CA LYS A 203 12.47 -1.07 6.45
C LYS A 203 13.73 -1.18 5.60
N GLU A 204 14.26 -2.39 5.39
CA GLU A 204 15.47 -2.62 4.58
C GLU A 204 15.26 -2.15 3.14
N MET A 205 14.15 -2.53 2.51
CA MET A 205 13.83 -2.09 1.15
C MET A 205 13.75 -0.56 1.05
N VAL A 206 13.08 0.09 1.98
CA VAL A 206 12.95 1.55 2.00
C VAL A 206 14.32 2.24 2.16
N ASP A 207 15.16 1.73 3.06
CA ASP A 207 16.49 2.30 3.29
C ASP A 207 17.41 2.12 2.09
N ASP A 208 17.40 0.95 1.45
CA ASP A 208 18.18 0.65 0.23
C ASP A 208 17.75 1.54 -0.94
N VAL A 209 16.45 1.62 -1.22
CA VAL A 209 15.94 2.47 -2.30
C VAL A 209 16.29 3.93 -2.08
N ARG A 210 16.16 4.44 -0.84
CA ARG A 210 16.58 5.81 -0.50
C ARG A 210 18.06 6.05 -0.73
N ALA A 211 18.91 5.08 -0.38
CA ALA A 211 20.34 5.17 -0.64
C ALA A 211 20.66 5.25 -2.14
N VAL A 212 20.01 4.42 -2.95
CA VAL A 212 20.15 4.45 -4.42
C VAL A 212 19.68 5.78 -4.99
N LEU A 213 18.50 6.26 -4.63
CA LEU A 213 17.96 7.54 -5.13
C LEU A 213 18.86 8.73 -4.76
N LYS A 214 19.40 8.74 -3.54
CA LYS A 214 20.38 9.73 -3.11
C LYS A 214 21.66 9.65 -3.95
N GLY A 215 22.17 8.45 -4.21
CA GLY A 215 23.34 8.22 -5.09
C GLY A 215 23.12 8.70 -6.54
N LEU A 216 21.86 8.64 -7.01
CA LEU A 216 21.45 9.16 -8.32
C LEU A 216 21.22 10.69 -8.33
N GLY A 217 21.39 11.37 -7.19
CA GLY A 217 21.33 12.83 -7.06
C GLY A 217 19.92 13.40 -6.84
N PHE A 218 18.92 12.58 -6.45
CA PHE A 218 17.59 13.08 -6.12
C PHE A 218 17.57 13.75 -4.74
N ASP A 219 16.85 14.88 -4.64
CA ASP A 219 16.70 15.63 -3.40
C ASP A 219 15.80 14.86 -2.40
N ARG A 220 16.12 14.98 -1.12
CA ARG A 220 15.30 14.42 -0.03
C ARG A 220 13.84 14.87 -0.09
N LYS A 221 13.56 16.07 -0.60
CA LYS A 221 12.20 16.62 -0.74
C LYS A 221 11.36 15.92 -1.83
N GLN A 222 12.00 15.11 -2.67
CA GLN A 222 11.36 14.29 -3.70
C GLN A 222 11.06 12.87 -3.21
N ILE A 223 11.50 12.50 -1.99
CA ILE A 223 11.45 11.13 -1.48
C ILE A 223 10.56 11.08 -0.24
N PHE A 224 9.37 10.52 -0.39
CA PHE A 224 8.38 10.27 0.65
C PHE A 224 8.41 8.80 1.03
N TYR A 225 8.30 8.47 2.31
CA TYR A 225 8.36 7.06 2.69
C TYR A 225 7.61 6.75 3.98
N GLU A 226 7.12 5.52 4.04
CA GLU A 226 6.57 4.86 5.21
C GLU A 226 7.21 3.48 5.36
N LYS A 227 7.64 3.12 6.57
CA LYS A 227 8.28 1.83 6.86
C LYS A 227 7.32 0.95 7.62
N TYR A 228 7.22 -0.30 7.20
CA TYR A 228 6.54 -1.35 7.93
C TYR A 228 7.59 -2.16 8.70
N ASP A 229 7.32 -2.34 10.01
CA ASP A 229 8.15 -3.16 10.91
C ASP A 229 7.66 -4.62 10.93
#